data_8b2ca2983bbd54f03b8f3162f1f06e61
#
_entry.id   8b2ca2983bbd54f03b8f3162f1f06e61
#
_cell.length_a   1.000
_cell.length_b   1.000
_cell.length_c   1.000
_cell.angle_alpha   90.00
_cell.angle_beta   90.00
_cell.angle_gamma   90.00
#
_symmetry.space_group_name_H-M   'P 1'
#
loop_
_entity.id
_entity.type
_entity.pdbx_description
1 polymer ?
#
loop_
_entity_poly.entity_id
_entity_poly.type
_entity_poly.pdbx_seq_one_letter_code
_entity_poly.pdbx_strand_id
1 'polypeptide(L)'
;MEYRTLGKTGLEVSVISLGTEYLINQPRQHVVDVIHHAISNGVNYFDLFFAQPEFRENMRVAFHGYREKAIFAAHLGAAADSNGQYMRIRDPQQCEYFFLDFLARYQVEFADILFLHNSDSQEDYDELMKPGGLLDMAKRFQAAGKTRFIGFSGHNTVTSQQAVESGEIDVLLFPINFTNHVMPGREALFEACVKHHVGLVAMKPYAGGNLLREEREFEANSYISGSAQVANASAKFVKSAPITPVQCLAYILEQTGVACVVPGCANIAHLDAALAYLDSNGQQKAYAALLPDFKQYNTGRCVHCNHCLPCPSNIDIGETLRLFQLAQQELDTDARAAYLALPANASDCIECGICMERCPFGVNVIEQMKETRRLFAA
;
A
#
# COMPACT_ATOMS: atom_id res chain seq x y z
N MET A 1 21.81 0.93 9.42
CA MET A 1 20.73 1.49 8.56
C MET A 1 21.34 2.50 7.60
N GLU A 2 20.97 2.49 6.34
CA GLU A 2 21.26 3.53 5.35
C GLU A 2 20.12 4.56 5.36
N TYR A 3 20.45 5.84 5.16
CA TYR A 3 19.46 6.92 5.07
C TYR A 3 19.63 7.68 3.77
N ARG A 4 18.52 8.22 3.24
CA ARG A 4 18.50 9.08 2.05
C ARG A 4 17.64 10.31 2.30
N THR A 5 18.02 11.43 1.72
CA THR A 5 17.22 12.66 1.78
C THR A 5 15.94 12.49 0.96
N LEU A 6 14.78 12.79 1.55
CA LEU A 6 13.48 12.69 0.91
C LEU A 6 13.17 13.94 0.09
N GLY A 7 13.64 14.00 -1.16
CA GLY A 7 13.46 15.12 -2.07
C GLY A 7 13.86 16.47 -1.44
N LYS A 8 13.04 17.51 -1.68
CA LYS A 8 13.25 18.87 -1.14
C LYS A 8 12.90 19.04 0.35
N THR A 9 12.37 17.98 1.01
CA THR A 9 11.92 18.08 2.42
C THR A 9 13.07 18.22 3.42
N GLY A 10 14.28 17.79 3.05
CA GLY A 10 15.41 17.71 3.98
C GLY A 10 15.29 16.62 5.05
N LEU A 11 14.24 15.78 5.01
CA LEU A 11 14.10 14.65 5.91
C LEU A 11 15.04 13.53 5.49
N GLU A 12 15.85 13.04 6.42
CA GLU A 12 16.67 11.83 6.24
C GLU A 12 15.84 10.60 6.62
N VAL A 13 15.40 9.82 5.61
CA VAL A 13 14.57 8.63 5.80
C VAL A 13 15.38 7.37 5.68
N SER A 14 15.09 6.38 6.53
CA SER A 14 15.69 5.04 6.42
C SER A 14 15.28 4.39 5.10
N VAL A 15 16.23 3.85 4.32
CA VAL A 15 15.92 3.24 3.02
C VAL A 15 14.94 2.07 3.14
N ILE A 16 15.00 1.32 4.26
CA ILE A 16 13.95 0.38 4.69
C ILE A 16 13.15 1.07 5.79
N SER A 17 11.91 1.34 5.50
CA SER A 17 10.93 2.01 6.36
C SER A 17 9.79 1.02 6.72
N LEU A 18 8.66 1.44 7.27
CA LEU A 18 7.61 0.50 7.66
C LEU A 18 6.22 0.96 7.19
N GLY A 19 5.56 0.11 6.38
CA GLY A 19 4.12 0.14 6.14
C GLY A 19 3.39 -0.61 7.27
N THR A 20 2.37 -0.01 7.83
CA THR A 20 1.73 -0.52 9.05
C THR A 20 0.41 -1.26 8.81
N GLU A 21 0.03 -1.53 7.56
CA GLU A 21 -1.25 -2.13 7.20
C GLU A 21 -1.49 -3.53 7.81
N TYR A 22 -0.45 -4.33 8.02
CA TYR A 22 -0.57 -5.66 8.61
C TYR A 22 -0.53 -5.67 10.14
N LEU A 23 -0.44 -4.50 10.79
CA LEU A 23 -0.54 -4.34 12.23
C LEU A 23 -1.96 -4.00 12.69
N ILE A 24 -2.89 -3.80 11.76
CA ILE A 24 -4.31 -3.60 12.05
C ILE A 24 -4.90 -4.89 12.65
N ASN A 25 -5.80 -4.75 13.62
CA ASN A 25 -6.43 -5.87 14.34
C ASN A 25 -5.45 -6.80 15.08
N GLN A 26 -4.18 -6.39 15.23
CA GLN A 26 -3.21 -7.15 16.01
C GLN A 26 -3.27 -6.76 17.50
N PRO A 27 -2.95 -7.69 18.41
CA PRO A 27 -2.83 -7.38 19.84
C PRO A 27 -1.85 -6.24 20.09
N ARG A 28 -2.18 -5.36 21.04
CA ARG A 28 -1.35 -4.19 21.39
C ARG A 28 0.13 -4.52 21.59
N GLN A 29 0.43 -5.58 22.36
CA GLN A 29 1.81 -5.96 22.65
C GLN A 29 2.56 -6.33 21.37
N HIS A 30 1.91 -7.03 20.46
CA HIS A 30 2.48 -7.38 19.17
C HIS A 30 2.84 -6.14 18.34
N VAL A 31 1.92 -5.14 18.28
CA VAL A 31 2.19 -3.85 17.61
C VAL A 31 3.38 -3.15 18.24
N VAL A 32 3.43 -3.07 19.58
CA VAL A 32 4.53 -2.46 20.33
C VAL A 32 5.86 -3.14 20.01
N ASP A 33 5.91 -4.47 20.03
CA ASP A 33 7.13 -5.24 19.78
C ASP A 33 7.67 -5.01 18.36
N VAL A 34 6.80 -5.00 17.34
CA VAL A 34 7.21 -4.73 15.95
C VAL A 34 7.73 -3.30 15.77
N ILE A 35 7.04 -2.30 16.31
CA ILE A 35 7.44 -0.88 16.19
C ILE A 35 8.75 -0.64 16.95
N HIS A 36 8.91 -1.17 18.16
CA HIS A 36 10.15 -1.03 18.93
C HIS A 36 11.33 -1.72 18.25
N HIS A 37 11.09 -2.90 17.65
CA HIS A 37 12.09 -3.60 16.86
C HIS A 37 12.50 -2.78 15.64
N ALA A 38 11.54 -2.17 14.93
CA ALA A 38 11.83 -1.28 13.79
C ALA A 38 12.71 -0.10 14.22
N ILE A 39 12.31 0.63 15.27
CA ILE A 39 13.05 1.80 15.76
C ILE A 39 14.46 1.41 16.24
N SER A 40 14.61 0.28 16.94
CA SER A 40 15.90 -0.17 17.45
C SER A 40 16.88 -0.56 16.33
N ASN A 41 16.36 -0.94 15.14
CA ASN A 41 17.14 -1.20 13.94
C ASN A 41 17.32 0.04 13.04
N GLY A 42 16.91 1.24 13.51
CA GLY A 42 17.11 2.51 12.82
C GLY A 42 16.05 2.84 11.78
N VAL A 43 14.93 2.12 11.74
CA VAL A 43 13.76 2.53 10.94
C VAL A 43 13.18 3.80 11.55
N ASN A 44 13.01 4.85 10.71
CA ASN A 44 12.52 6.14 11.19
C ASN A 44 11.31 6.68 10.42
N TYR A 45 10.88 6.07 9.31
CA TYR A 45 9.69 6.49 8.57
C TYR A 45 8.58 5.45 8.70
N PHE A 46 7.37 5.90 9.03
CA PHE A 46 6.21 5.06 9.29
C PHE A 46 5.00 5.58 8.52
N ASP A 47 4.42 4.70 7.67
CA ASP A 47 3.19 4.98 6.94
C ASP A 47 1.97 4.63 7.81
N LEU A 48 1.15 5.64 8.17
CA LEU A 48 0.14 5.58 9.22
C LEU A 48 -1.24 6.00 8.68
N PHE A 49 -1.79 5.26 7.71
CA PHE A 49 -3.03 5.69 7.06
C PHE A 49 -4.32 5.20 7.72
N PHE A 50 -4.30 4.11 8.50
CA PHE A 50 -5.52 3.60 9.12
C PHE A 50 -6.09 4.54 10.19
N ALA A 51 -7.44 4.65 10.16
CA ALA A 51 -8.18 5.56 11.05
C ALA A 51 -8.92 4.85 12.19
N GLN A 52 -8.80 3.53 12.32
CA GLN A 52 -9.47 2.78 13.38
C GLN A 52 -8.95 3.21 14.75
N PRO A 53 -9.86 3.50 15.70
CA PRO A 53 -9.48 4.00 17.02
C PRO A 53 -8.54 3.08 17.80
N GLU A 54 -8.80 1.77 17.78
CA GLU A 54 -7.96 0.78 18.48
C GLU A 54 -6.55 0.69 17.87
N PHE A 55 -6.45 0.66 16.54
CA PHE A 55 -5.16 0.70 15.85
C PHE A 55 -4.35 1.94 16.23
N ARG A 56 -4.96 3.15 16.14
CA ARG A 56 -4.29 4.39 16.51
C ARG A 56 -3.84 4.40 17.97
N GLU A 57 -4.66 3.84 18.88
CA GLU A 57 -4.30 3.73 20.29
C GLU A 57 -3.14 2.76 20.51
N ASN A 58 -3.10 1.62 19.81
CA ASN A 58 -1.99 0.67 19.89
C ASN A 58 -0.69 1.29 19.37
N MET A 59 -0.77 2.03 18.25
CA MET A 59 0.37 2.77 17.70
C MET A 59 0.83 3.89 18.64
N ARG A 60 -0.09 4.64 19.26
CA ARG A 60 0.26 5.65 20.28
C ARG A 60 1.11 5.05 21.39
N VAL A 61 0.70 3.92 21.93
CA VAL A 61 1.47 3.21 22.96
C VAL A 61 2.85 2.81 22.45
N ALA A 62 2.92 2.28 21.22
CA ALA A 62 4.18 1.87 20.59
C ALA A 62 5.16 3.04 20.36
N PHE A 63 4.64 4.23 20.01
CA PHE A 63 5.48 5.42 19.77
C PHE A 63 5.73 6.29 21.01
N HIS A 64 5.18 5.92 22.16
CA HIS A 64 5.40 6.68 23.39
C HIS A 64 6.90 6.76 23.75
N GLY A 65 7.43 7.97 23.83
CA GLY A 65 8.85 8.22 24.05
C GLY A 65 9.75 8.12 22.80
N TYR A 66 9.19 7.85 21.62
CA TYR A 66 9.93 7.70 20.37
C TYR A 66 9.59 8.73 19.29
N ARG A 67 8.70 9.71 19.57
CA ARG A 67 8.25 10.70 18.55
C ARG A 67 9.40 11.37 17.82
N GLU A 68 10.45 11.75 18.53
CA GLU A 68 11.64 12.42 17.97
C GLU A 68 12.49 11.53 17.04
N LYS A 69 12.26 10.21 17.10
CA LYS A 69 12.95 9.22 16.25
C LYS A 69 12.10 8.74 15.07
N ALA A 70 10.89 9.27 14.94
CA ALA A 70 9.92 8.75 13.98
C ALA A 70 9.36 9.88 13.10
N ILE A 71 9.39 9.66 11.78
CA ILE A 71 8.75 10.49 10.77
C ILE A 71 7.36 9.91 10.55
N PHE A 72 6.32 10.67 10.87
CA PHE A 72 4.93 10.25 10.75
C PHE A 72 4.33 10.70 9.42
N ALA A 73 3.94 9.73 8.58
CA ALA A 73 3.23 9.94 7.34
C ALA A 73 1.74 9.65 7.56
N ALA A 74 0.94 10.71 7.69
CA ALA A 74 -0.51 10.65 7.86
C ALA A 74 -1.24 10.84 6.52
N HIS A 75 -2.52 10.46 6.45
CA HIS A 75 -3.31 10.51 5.22
C HIS A 75 -4.62 11.27 5.39
N LEU A 76 -4.79 12.36 4.64
CA LEU A 76 -6.01 13.15 4.54
C LEU A 76 -6.95 12.50 3.53
N GLY A 77 -8.12 12.06 3.99
CA GLY A 77 -9.07 11.30 3.18
C GLY A 77 -9.08 9.80 3.47
N ALA A 78 -8.26 9.31 4.41
CA ALA A 78 -8.39 7.98 4.98
C ALA A 78 -9.25 8.04 6.25
N ALA A 79 -10.23 7.16 6.35
CA ALA A 79 -11.22 7.10 7.43
C ALA A 79 -11.54 5.66 7.84
N ALA A 80 -12.37 5.52 8.84
CA ALA A 80 -12.99 4.25 9.23
C ALA A 80 -14.51 4.45 9.39
N ASP A 81 -15.29 3.46 8.98
CA ASP A 81 -16.72 3.44 9.23
C ASP A 81 -17.06 3.07 10.69
N SER A 82 -18.34 2.98 11.03
CA SER A 82 -18.81 2.62 12.37
C SER A 82 -18.43 1.21 12.81
N ASN A 83 -18.07 0.34 11.87
CA ASN A 83 -17.61 -1.04 12.11
C ASN A 83 -16.07 -1.14 12.15
N GLY A 84 -15.38 -0.02 11.99
CA GLY A 84 -13.93 0.04 11.93
C GLY A 84 -13.33 -0.38 10.58
N GLN A 85 -14.14 -0.57 9.53
CA GLN A 85 -13.61 -0.83 8.20
C GLN A 85 -13.00 0.44 7.61
N TYR A 86 -11.88 0.26 6.92
CA TYR A 86 -11.26 1.35 6.15
C TYR A 86 -12.23 1.91 5.11
N MET A 87 -12.24 3.23 4.97
CA MET A 87 -12.92 3.91 3.88
C MET A 87 -12.10 5.10 3.38
N ARG A 88 -12.20 5.35 2.07
CA ARG A 88 -11.73 6.58 1.44
C ARG A 88 -12.85 7.61 1.45
N ILE A 89 -12.57 8.80 1.93
CA ILE A 89 -13.54 9.91 1.99
C ILE A 89 -13.02 11.15 1.27
N ARG A 90 -13.97 12.02 0.85
CA ARG A 90 -13.68 13.32 0.23
C ARG A 90 -14.47 14.47 0.86
N ASP A 91 -15.40 14.16 1.77
CA ASP A 91 -16.11 15.20 2.52
C ASP A 91 -15.12 15.98 3.40
N PRO A 92 -15.03 17.32 3.25
CA PRO A 92 -14.02 18.11 3.95
C PRO A 92 -14.16 18.06 5.48
N GLN A 93 -15.37 18.01 6.02
CA GLN A 93 -15.59 17.98 7.47
C GLN A 93 -15.13 16.65 8.06
N GLN A 94 -15.42 15.54 7.38
CA GLN A 94 -14.94 14.23 7.80
C GLN A 94 -13.44 14.10 7.65
N CYS A 95 -12.84 14.59 6.56
CA CYS A 95 -11.40 14.61 6.37
C CYS A 95 -10.70 15.38 7.49
N GLU A 96 -11.19 16.57 7.83
CA GLU A 96 -10.68 17.36 8.95
C GLU A 96 -10.80 16.60 10.27
N TYR A 97 -11.98 16.03 10.56
CA TYR A 97 -12.21 15.24 11.77
C TYR A 97 -11.19 14.11 11.93
N PHE A 98 -11.01 13.27 10.88
CA PHE A 98 -10.11 12.11 10.98
C PHE A 98 -8.63 12.49 11.06
N PHE A 99 -8.23 13.62 10.48
CA PHE A 99 -6.86 14.11 10.65
C PHE A 99 -6.63 14.71 12.04
N LEU A 100 -7.56 15.47 12.57
CA LEU A 100 -7.46 15.99 13.94
C LEU A 100 -7.55 14.87 14.98
N ASP A 101 -8.36 13.82 14.75
CA ASP A 101 -8.38 12.60 15.56
C ASP A 101 -7.03 11.87 15.52
N PHE A 102 -6.36 11.83 14.35
CA PHE A 102 -4.99 11.31 14.25
C PHE A 102 -4.05 12.06 15.21
N LEU A 103 -3.98 13.37 15.13
CA LEU A 103 -3.10 14.16 16.01
C LEU A 103 -3.44 13.97 17.48
N ALA A 104 -4.73 13.98 17.83
CA ALA A 104 -5.19 13.82 19.19
C ALA A 104 -4.87 12.44 19.77
N ARG A 105 -5.16 11.36 19.01
CA ARG A 105 -4.92 9.99 19.48
C ARG A 105 -3.44 9.65 19.57
N TYR A 106 -2.62 10.06 18.61
CA TYR A 106 -1.17 9.87 18.69
C TYR A 106 -0.50 10.81 19.71
N GLN A 107 -1.25 11.79 20.27
CA GLN A 107 -0.75 12.79 21.19
C GLN A 107 0.45 13.57 20.62
N VAL A 108 0.32 13.99 19.35
CA VAL A 108 1.34 14.74 18.63
C VAL A 108 0.79 16.08 18.14
N GLU A 109 1.64 17.08 18.06
CA GLU A 109 1.26 18.41 17.58
C GLU A 109 1.12 18.44 16.05
N PHE A 110 1.91 17.63 15.35
CA PHE A 110 1.93 17.58 13.87
C PHE A 110 2.29 16.18 13.33
N ALA A 111 1.88 15.92 12.10
CA ALA A 111 2.44 14.88 11.24
C ALA A 111 3.59 15.46 10.42
N ASP A 112 4.64 14.69 10.14
CA ASP A 112 5.73 15.18 9.29
C ASP A 112 5.28 15.33 7.85
N ILE A 113 4.50 14.37 7.35
CA ILE A 113 3.95 14.38 6.00
C ILE A 113 2.44 14.12 6.08
N LEU A 114 1.65 14.92 5.36
CA LEU A 114 0.21 14.71 5.18
C LEU A 114 -0.09 14.39 3.71
N PHE A 115 -0.35 13.13 3.41
CA PHE A 115 -0.70 12.70 2.08
C PHE A 115 -2.15 13.04 1.73
N LEU A 116 -2.38 13.58 0.53
CA LEU A 116 -3.67 13.53 -0.14
C LEU A 116 -3.92 12.07 -0.53
N HIS A 117 -4.87 11.42 0.13
CA HIS A 117 -4.96 9.97 0.16
C HIS A 117 -5.62 9.38 -1.08
N ASN A 118 -4.88 8.47 -1.73
CA ASN A 118 -5.38 7.52 -2.73
C ASN A 118 -6.23 8.15 -3.83
N SER A 119 -5.59 8.85 -4.78
CA SER A 119 -6.25 9.42 -5.96
C SER A 119 -5.76 8.72 -7.23
N ASP A 120 -6.67 7.97 -7.88
CA ASP A 120 -6.35 7.09 -9.00
C ASP A 120 -7.13 7.42 -10.28
N SER A 121 -8.16 8.25 -10.24
CA SER A 121 -8.87 8.77 -11.41
C SER A 121 -8.64 10.26 -11.62
N GLN A 122 -8.85 10.73 -12.85
CA GLN A 122 -8.72 12.16 -13.17
C GLN A 122 -9.76 12.98 -12.41
N GLU A 123 -10.98 12.49 -12.32
CA GLU A 123 -12.07 13.16 -11.61
C GLU A 123 -11.75 13.35 -10.13
N ASP A 124 -11.18 12.31 -9.49
CA ASP A 124 -10.79 12.37 -8.09
C ASP A 124 -9.59 13.31 -7.88
N TYR A 125 -8.62 13.31 -8.80
CA TYR A 125 -7.52 14.26 -8.80
C TYR A 125 -8.01 15.71 -8.89
N ASP A 126 -8.88 15.99 -9.85
CA ASP A 126 -9.44 17.33 -10.06
C ASP A 126 -10.21 17.80 -8.81
N GLU A 127 -10.97 16.90 -8.16
CA GLU A 127 -11.70 17.19 -6.92
C GLU A 127 -10.75 17.51 -5.76
N LEU A 128 -9.65 16.79 -5.62
CA LEU A 128 -8.63 17.04 -4.60
C LEU A 128 -7.93 18.38 -4.80
N MET A 129 -7.60 18.71 -6.05
CA MET A 129 -6.74 19.84 -6.41
C MET A 129 -7.51 21.14 -6.66
N LYS A 130 -8.85 21.10 -6.81
CA LYS A 130 -9.66 22.31 -7.05
C LYS A 130 -9.58 23.31 -5.89
N PRO A 131 -9.85 24.60 -6.12
CA PRO A 131 -10.00 25.59 -5.07
C PRO A 131 -11.06 25.14 -4.02
N GLY A 132 -10.67 25.17 -2.74
CA GLY A 132 -11.49 24.65 -1.62
C GLY A 132 -11.45 23.15 -1.45
N GLY A 133 -10.69 22.40 -2.26
CA GLY A 133 -10.48 20.96 -2.14
C GLY A 133 -9.55 20.55 -1.00
N LEU A 134 -9.19 19.27 -0.97
CA LEU A 134 -8.35 18.74 0.12
C LEU A 134 -6.92 19.27 0.07
N LEU A 135 -6.40 19.70 -1.08
CA LEU A 135 -5.11 20.38 -1.17
C LEU A 135 -5.11 21.69 -0.37
N ASP A 136 -6.15 22.53 -0.54
CA ASP A 136 -6.27 23.78 0.22
C ASP A 136 -6.42 23.51 1.73
N MET A 137 -7.10 22.41 2.09
CA MET A 137 -7.17 21.96 3.49
C MET A 137 -5.79 21.57 4.02
N ALA A 138 -5.02 20.77 3.28
CA ALA A 138 -3.67 20.39 3.65
C ALA A 138 -2.76 21.61 3.82
N LYS A 139 -2.85 22.61 2.93
CA LYS A 139 -2.14 23.90 3.04
C LYS A 139 -2.53 24.67 4.29
N ARG A 140 -3.83 24.67 4.67
CA ARG A 140 -4.27 25.29 5.94
C ARG A 140 -3.67 24.58 7.15
N PHE A 141 -3.61 23.24 7.14
CA PHE A 141 -2.95 22.49 8.20
C PHE A 141 -1.45 22.75 8.25
N GLN A 142 -0.80 22.87 7.09
CA GLN A 142 0.62 23.23 7.02
C GLN A 142 0.87 24.64 7.58
N ALA A 143 0.08 25.63 7.19
CA ALA A 143 0.17 26.99 7.71
C ALA A 143 -0.11 27.07 9.24
N ALA A 144 -0.95 26.16 9.77
CA ALA A 144 -1.24 26.03 11.20
C ALA A 144 -0.19 25.19 11.97
N GLY A 145 0.87 24.72 11.30
CA GLY A 145 1.91 23.89 11.91
C GLY A 145 1.48 22.46 12.25
N LYS A 146 0.34 21.99 11.71
CA LYS A 146 -0.18 20.63 11.95
C LYS A 146 0.39 19.58 11.01
N THR A 147 1.05 20.00 9.94
CA THR A 147 1.90 19.15 9.10
C THR A 147 3.08 19.97 8.58
N ARG A 148 4.21 19.32 8.29
CA ARG A 148 5.39 19.98 7.74
C ARG A 148 5.38 19.96 6.22
N PHE A 149 5.02 18.83 5.62
CA PHE A 149 5.07 18.59 4.18
C PHE A 149 3.75 18.03 3.67
N ILE A 150 3.43 18.34 2.41
CA ILE A 150 2.25 17.81 1.72
C ILE A 150 2.70 16.70 0.77
N GLY A 151 2.04 15.54 0.85
CA GLY A 151 2.27 14.43 -0.05
C GLY A 151 1.06 14.10 -0.92
N PHE A 152 1.30 13.27 -1.93
CA PHE A 152 0.27 12.68 -2.76
C PHE A 152 0.44 11.16 -2.76
N SER A 153 -0.64 10.40 -2.60
CA SER A 153 -0.65 8.94 -2.67
C SER A 153 -1.57 8.47 -3.78
N GLY A 154 -1.05 7.68 -4.70
CA GLY A 154 -1.83 7.15 -5.82
C GLY A 154 -1.19 5.93 -6.46
N HIS A 155 -1.93 5.29 -7.39
CA HIS A 155 -1.51 4.10 -8.13
C HIS A 155 -1.51 4.33 -9.65
N ASN A 156 -1.96 5.50 -10.09
CA ASN A 156 -2.04 5.89 -11.49
C ASN A 156 -0.87 6.82 -11.83
N THR A 157 -0.10 6.49 -12.87
CA THR A 157 1.06 7.28 -13.29
C THR A 157 0.68 8.67 -13.78
N VAL A 158 -0.47 8.81 -14.46
CA VAL A 158 -0.91 10.09 -15.05
C VAL A 158 -1.26 11.08 -13.94
N THR A 159 -2.15 10.73 -13.01
CA THR A 159 -2.55 11.63 -11.91
C THR A 159 -1.38 11.90 -10.96
N SER A 160 -0.53 10.90 -10.72
CA SER A 160 0.67 11.08 -9.89
C SER A 160 1.67 12.03 -10.55
N GLN A 161 1.87 11.94 -11.87
CA GLN A 161 2.74 12.85 -12.59
C GLN A 161 2.19 14.28 -12.59
N GLN A 162 0.89 14.45 -12.82
CA GLN A 162 0.24 15.77 -12.70
C GLN A 162 0.43 16.37 -11.30
N ALA A 163 0.30 15.56 -10.24
CA ALA A 163 0.54 16.02 -8.86
C ALA A 163 1.99 16.46 -8.65
N VAL A 164 2.97 15.71 -9.17
CA VAL A 164 4.40 16.08 -9.10
C VAL A 164 4.68 17.38 -9.86
N GLU A 165 4.15 17.51 -11.08
CA GLU A 165 4.37 18.66 -11.96
C GLU A 165 3.61 19.92 -11.52
N SER A 166 2.57 19.79 -10.71
CA SER A 166 1.82 20.92 -10.14
C SER A 166 2.67 21.83 -9.27
N GLY A 167 3.76 21.30 -8.68
CA GLY A 167 4.59 22.00 -7.71
C GLY A 167 4.00 22.10 -6.30
N GLU A 168 2.83 21.50 -6.07
CA GLU A 168 2.04 21.63 -4.85
C GLU A 168 2.34 20.54 -3.81
N ILE A 169 3.10 19.51 -4.20
CA ILE A 169 3.45 18.41 -3.31
C ILE A 169 4.96 18.32 -3.08
N ASP A 170 5.34 17.79 -1.94
CA ASP A 170 6.73 17.57 -1.53
C ASP A 170 7.13 16.10 -1.62
N VAL A 171 6.17 15.18 -1.47
CA VAL A 171 6.40 13.73 -1.42
C VAL A 171 5.34 12.99 -2.24
N LEU A 172 5.79 11.99 -3.01
CA LEU A 172 4.92 11.03 -3.70
C LEU A 172 5.06 9.65 -3.05
N LEU A 173 3.94 9.03 -2.69
CA LEU A 173 3.84 7.62 -2.28
C LEU A 173 3.24 6.81 -3.42
N PHE A 174 4.04 5.93 -4.03
CA PHE A 174 3.67 5.21 -5.26
C PHE A 174 4.04 3.72 -5.19
N PRO A 175 3.21 2.79 -5.75
CA PRO A 175 3.57 1.37 -5.77
C PRO A 175 4.72 1.11 -6.73
N ILE A 176 5.78 0.50 -6.23
CA ILE A 176 6.95 0.11 -7.03
C ILE A 176 7.32 -1.32 -6.69
N ASN A 177 7.20 -2.21 -7.67
CA ASN A 177 7.59 -3.62 -7.56
C ASN A 177 7.76 -4.24 -8.95
N PHE A 178 8.13 -5.50 -9.03
CA PHE A 178 8.33 -6.20 -10.31
C PHE A 178 7.08 -6.25 -11.18
N THR A 179 5.87 -6.39 -10.60
CA THR A 179 4.64 -6.54 -11.39
C THR A 179 4.26 -5.28 -12.16
N ASN A 180 4.75 -4.13 -11.73
CA ASN A 180 4.55 -2.86 -12.43
C ASN A 180 5.82 -2.34 -13.14
N HIS A 181 6.80 -3.22 -13.39
CA HIS A 181 8.06 -2.86 -14.04
C HIS A 181 7.86 -2.14 -15.39
N VAL A 182 6.96 -2.65 -16.20
CA VAL A 182 6.63 -2.09 -17.52
C VAL A 182 5.32 -1.28 -17.52
N MET A 183 4.92 -0.73 -16.38
CA MET A 183 3.73 0.11 -16.27
C MET A 183 3.91 1.39 -17.12
N PRO A 184 2.95 1.71 -18.02
CA PRO A 184 3.05 2.89 -18.86
C PRO A 184 3.21 4.18 -18.04
N GLY A 185 4.13 5.06 -18.48
CA GLY A 185 4.38 6.37 -17.83
C GLY A 185 5.22 6.31 -16.55
N ARG A 186 5.61 5.12 -16.08
CA ARG A 186 6.34 4.96 -14.82
C ARG A 186 7.71 5.66 -14.81
N GLU A 187 8.49 5.49 -15.87
CA GLU A 187 9.83 6.11 -15.99
C GLU A 187 9.71 7.64 -16.02
N ALA A 188 8.79 8.17 -16.82
CA ALA A 188 8.54 9.61 -16.90
C ALA A 188 8.10 10.19 -15.53
N LEU A 189 7.29 9.46 -14.77
CA LEU A 189 6.90 9.84 -13.40
C LEU A 189 8.13 9.94 -12.48
N PHE A 190 9.04 8.96 -12.53
CA PHE A 190 10.24 8.97 -11.68
C PHE A 190 11.21 10.09 -12.05
N GLU A 191 11.39 10.34 -13.34
CA GLU A 191 12.16 11.48 -13.84
C GLU A 191 11.54 12.82 -13.41
N ALA A 192 10.20 12.93 -13.45
CA ALA A 192 9.49 14.10 -12.95
C ALA A 192 9.73 14.32 -11.45
N CYS A 193 9.71 13.26 -10.62
CA CYS A 193 10.04 13.37 -9.19
C CYS A 193 11.43 13.94 -8.98
N VAL A 194 12.43 13.45 -9.70
CA VAL A 194 13.81 13.97 -9.62
C VAL A 194 13.88 15.43 -10.07
N LYS A 195 13.28 15.75 -11.24
CA LYS A 195 13.27 17.10 -11.83
C LYS A 195 12.64 18.15 -10.91
N HIS A 196 11.54 17.79 -10.24
CA HIS A 196 10.80 18.68 -9.35
C HIS A 196 11.22 18.56 -7.87
N HIS A 197 12.25 17.77 -7.58
CA HIS A 197 12.75 17.50 -6.22
C HIS A 197 11.67 16.97 -5.27
N VAL A 198 10.69 16.22 -5.80
CA VAL A 198 9.66 15.53 -5.00
C VAL A 198 10.22 14.22 -4.47
N GLY A 199 10.14 14.00 -3.16
CA GLY A 199 10.60 12.77 -2.54
C GLY A 199 9.74 11.58 -2.96
N LEU A 200 10.35 10.50 -3.45
CA LEU A 200 9.62 9.30 -3.88
C LEU A 200 9.74 8.19 -2.84
N VAL A 201 8.61 7.81 -2.27
CA VAL A 201 8.45 6.69 -1.34
C VAL A 201 7.79 5.52 -2.06
N ALA A 202 8.43 4.36 -2.05
CA ALA A 202 7.90 3.16 -2.68
C ALA A 202 7.03 2.36 -1.73
N MET A 203 5.77 2.08 -2.10
CA MET A 203 4.88 1.19 -1.37
C MET A 203 4.67 -0.14 -2.12
N LYS A 204 4.10 -1.14 -1.42
CA LYS A 204 3.71 -2.45 -1.97
C LYS A 204 4.88 -3.24 -2.61
N PRO A 205 6.06 -3.32 -1.97
CA PRO A 205 7.27 -3.93 -2.57
C PRO A 205 7.07 -5.39 -2.98
N TYR A 206 6.18 -6.10 -2.29
CA TYR A 206 5.97 -7.53 -2.47
C TYR A 206 4.66 -7.86 -3.21
N ALA A 207 3.98 -6.85 -3.80
CA ALA A 207 2.69 -7.01 -4.48
C ALA A 207 1.68 -7.82 -3.62
N GLY A 208 1.49 -7.45 -2.35
CA GLY A 208 0.63 -8.16 -1.40
C GLY A 208 1.15 -9.55 -1.01
N GLY A 209 2.47 -9.76 -1.08
CA GLY A 209 3.13 -11.05 -0.79
C GLY A 209 3.22 -11.99 -2.01
N ASN A 210 2.55 -11.66 -3.11
CA ASN A 210 2.52 -12.53 -4.30
C ASN A 210 3.91 -12.80 -4.91
N LEU A 211 4.84 -11.85 -4.80
CA LEU A 211 6.20 -12.00 -5.32
C LEU A 211 7.07 -12.96 -4.50
N LEU A 212 6.73 -13.18 -3.24
CA LEU A 212 7.53 -14.00 -2.32
C LEU A 212 7.12 -15.48 -2.31
N ARG A 213 6.14 -15.88 -3.14
CA ARG A 213 5.62 -17.24 -3.20
C ARG A 213 6.47 -18.13 -4.10
N GLU A 214 6.56 -19.41 -3.79
CA GLU A 214 7.30 -20.41 -4.56
C GLU A 214 6.63 -20.71 -5.92
N GLU A 215 5.31 -20.60 -5.99
CA GLU A 215 4.54 -20.77 -7.23
C GLU A 215 3.93 -19.43 -7.64
N ARG A 216 4.22 -18.99 -8.87
CA ARG A 216 3.66 -17.78 -9.46
C ARG A 216 2.84 -18.14 -10.67
N GLU A 217 1.57 -17.74 -10.65
CA GLU A 217 0.74 -17.72 -11.86
C GLU A 217 1.11 -16.49 -12.69
N PHE A 218 1.59 -16.74 -13.89
CA PHE A 218 1.60 -15.73 -14.94
C PHE A 218 0.42 -16.02 -15.86
N GLU A 219 -0.74 -15.41 -15.61
CA GLU A 219 -1.82 -15.38 -16.59
C GLU A 219 -1.41 -14.47 -17.74
N ALA A 220 -1.26 -15.09 -18.91
CA ALA A 220 -1.19 -14.35 -20.17
C ALA A 220 -2.61 -13.90 -20.56
N ASN A 221 -3.18 -12.91 -19.88
CA ASN A 221 -4.40 -12.27 -20.30
C ASN A 221 -4.08 -11.06 -21.17
N SER A 222 -4.08 -11.28 -22.48
CA SER A 222 -4.11 -10.21 -23.48
C SER A 222 -5.48 -9.52 -23.44
N TYR A 223 -5.63 -8.44 -22.72
CA TYR A 223 -6.72 -7.49 -22.96
C TYR A 223 -6.35 -6.61 -24.16
N ILE A 224 -6.77 -7.03 -25.35
CA ILE A 224 -6.93 -6.13 -26.49
C ILE A 224 -8.31 -5.48 -26.30
N SER A 225 -8.34 -4.16 -26.17
CA SER A 225 -9.58 -3.38 -26.15
C SER A 225 -10.36 -3.61 -27.45
N GLY A 226 -11.60 -4.07 -27.34
CA GLY A 226 -12.55 -4.07 -28.45
C GLY A 226 -13.05 -5.48 -28.83
N SER A 227 -14.31 -5.71 -28.45
CA SER A 227 -15.20 -6.82 -28.85
C SER A 227 -14.98 -8.22 -28.23
N ALA A 228 -16.09 -8.69 -27.67
CA ALA A 228 -16.28 -9.96 -27.01
C ALA A 228 -15.74 -11.16 -27.76
N GLN A 229 -14.82 -11.90 -27.13
CA GLN A 229 -14.80 -13.39 -27.13
C GLN A 229 -13.84 -13.83 -26.02
N VAL A 230 -14.41 -14.36 -24.95
CA VAL A 230 -13.67 -15.02 -23.88
C VAL A 230 -13.17 -16.35 -24.45
N ALA A 231 -11.90 -16.39 -24.84
CA ALA A 231 -11.23 -17.65 -25.09
C ALA A 231 -10.62 -18.10 -23.75
N ASN A 232 -10.99 -19.31 -23.31
CA ASN A 232 -10.38 -20.02 -22.19
C ASN A 232 -8.87 -20.18 -22.42
N ALA A 233 -8.06 -19.25 -21.96
CA ALA A 233 -6.62 -19.42 -21.86
C ALA A 233 -6.35 -20.08 -20.51
N SER A 234 -6.02 -21.37 -20.53
CA SER A 234 -5.54 -22.10 -19.37
C SER A 234 -4.29 -21.41 -18.84
N ALA A 235 -4.34 -20.95 -17.59
CA ALA A 235 -3.20 -20.39 -16.87
C ALA A 235 -2.05 -21.41 -16.93
N LYS A 236 -0.89 -20.99 -17.43
CA LYS A 236 0.33 -21.79 -17.32
C LYS A 236 1.01 -21.41 -16.01
N PHE A 237 0.95 -22.32 -15.04
CA PHE A 237 1.79 -22.25 -13.87
C PHE A 237 3.26 -22.42 -14.29
N VAL A 238 4.06 -21.40 -14.13
CA VAL A 238 5.51 -21.51 -14.28
C VAL A 238 6.10 -21.58 -12.88
N LYS A 239 6.62 -22.75 -12.51
CA LYS A 239 7.47 -22.89 -11.31
C LYS A 239 8.71 -22.05 -11.53
N SER A 240 8.76 -20.87 -10.98
CA SER A 240 9.98 -20.05 -10.90
C SER A 240 10.47 -20.02 -9.46
N ALA A 241 11.80 -19.95 -9.28
CA ALA A 241 12.34 -19.76 -7.93
C ALA A 241 11.69 -18.54 -7.25
N PRO A 242 11.36 -18.62 -5.95
CA PRO A 242 10.77 -17.49 -5.23
C PRO A 242 11.67 -16.26 -5.32
N ILE A 243 11.08 -15.08 -5.48
CA ILE A 243 11.83 -13.83 -5.37
C ILE A 243 11.98 -13.53 -3.88
N THR A 244 13.20 -13.27 -3.46
CA THR A 244 13.47 -12.96 -2.05
C THR A 244 13.05 -11.51 -1.72
N PRO A 245 12.72 -11.21 -0.45
CA PRO A 245 12.52 -9.83 0.00
C PRO A 245 13.69 -8.92 -0.38
N VAL A 246 14.94 -9.42 -0.24
CA VAL A 246 16.16 -8.68 -0.60
C VAL A 246 16.19 -8.28 -2.07
N GLN A 247 15.83 -9.19 -2.99
CA GLN A 247 15.78 -8.89 -4.43
C GLN A 247 14.69 -7.89 -4.78
N CYS A 248 13.50 -7.99 -4.12
CA CYS A 248 12.43 -7.01 -4.29
C CYS A 248 12.89 -5.61 -3.87
N LEU A 249 13.53 -5.51 -2.72
CA LEU A 249 14.00 -4.23 -2.17
C LEU A 249 15.18 -3.66 -2.97
N ALA A 250 16.10 -4.51 -3.43
CA ALA A 250 17.19 -4.09 -4.31
C ALA A 250 16.65 -3.48 -5.62
N TYR A 251 15.72 -4.18 -6.28
CA TYR A 251 15.05 -3.66 -7.47
C TYR A 251 14.43 -2.28 -7.25
N ILE A 252 13.76 -2.08 -6.13
CA ILE A 252 13.04 -0.82 -5.82
C ILE A 252 14.02 0.31 -5.51
N LEU A 253 15.00 0.05 -4.64
CA LEU A 253 15.94 1.07 -4.18
C LEU A 253 16.96 1.50 -5.25
N GLU A 254 17.07 0.75 -6.34
CA GLU A 254 17.84 1.10 -7.54
C GLU A 254 17.02 1.93 -8.56
N GLN A 255 15.69 2.09 -8.36
CA GLN A 255 14.91 2.94 -9.25
C GLN A 255 15.23 4.43 -9.04
N THR A 256 15.19 5.16 -10.15
CA THR A 256 15.46 6.60 -10.18
C THR A 256 14.60 7.37 -9.17
N GLY A 257 15.25 8.13 -8.29
CA GLY A 257 14.59 9.04 -7.35
C GLY A 257 13.98 8.39 -6.10
N VAL A 258 14.00 7.06 -5.95
CA VAL A 258 13.44 6.40 -4.76
C VAL A 258 14.32 6.69 -3.53
N ALA A 259 13.71 7.32 -2.52
CA ALA A 259 14.36 7.60 -1.24
C ALA A 259 14.25 6.43 -0.27
N CYS A 260 13.05 5.85 -0.15
CA CYS A 260 12.82 4.72 0.76
C CYS A 260 11.69 3.83 0.27
N VAL A 261 11.57 2.67 0.88
CA VAL A 261 10.50 1.72 0.66
C VAL A 261 9.80 1.37 1.97
N VAL A 262 8.47 1.25 1.93
CA VAL A 262 7.61 0.91 3.08
C VAL A 262 7.04 -0.51 2.93
N PRO A 263 7.83 -1.57 3.23
CA PRO A 263 7.29 -2.92 3.28
C PRO A 263 6.25 -3.05 4.39
N GLY A 264 5.12 -3.68 4.10
CA GLY A 264 4.17 -4.09 5.11
C GLY A 264 4.68 -5.33 5.83
N CYS A 265 4.83 -5.26 7.16
CA CYS A 265 5.32 -6.34 7.99
C CYS A 265 4.29 -6.71 9.06
N ALA A 266 3.85 -7.97 9.06
CA ALA A 266 2.89 -8.46 10.05
C ALA A 266 3.54 -8.83 11.39
N ASN A 267 4.86 -9.03 11.42
CA ASN A 267 5.61 -9.47 12.60
C ASN A 267 7.10 -9.15 12.45
N ILE A 268 7.87 -9.41 13.51
CA ILE A 268 9.32 -9.17 13.56
C ILE A 268 10.06 -9.97 12.47
N ALA A 269 9.68 -11.22 12.22
CA ALA A 269 10.36 -12.03 11.20
C ALA A 269 10.21 -11.44 9.78
N HIS A 270 9.04 -10.85 9.44
CA HIS A 270 8.85 -10.14 8.18
C HIS A 270 9.71 -8.87 8.12
N LEU A 271 9.85 -8.16 9.22
CA LEU A 271 10.70 -6.98 9.29
C LEU A 271 12.18 -7.34 9.17
N ASP A 272 12.64 -8.39 9.85
CA ASP A 272 14.01 -8.89 9.74
C ASP A 272 14.34 -9.34 8.32
N ALA A 273 13.39 -10.00 7.64
CA ALA A 273 13.56 -10.38 6.23
C ALA A 273 13.72 -9.15 5.31
N ALA A 274 13.07 -8.03 5.62
CA ALA A 274 13.28 -6.77 4.90
C ALA A 274 14.62 -6.11 5.28
N LEU A 275 14.95 -6.06 6.56
CA LEU A 275 16.19 -5.48 7.07
C LEU A 275 17.44 -6.26 6.59
N ALA A 276 17.31 -7.55 6.29
CA ALA A 276 18.40 -8.36 5.72
C ALA A 276 18.96 -7.77 4.41
N TYR A 277 18.22 -6.90 3.73
CA TYR A 277 18.74 -6.13 2.59
C TYR A 277 20.01 -5.34 2.93
N LEU A 278 20.11 -4.79 4.14
CA LEU A 278 21.21 -3.91 4.56
C LEU A 278 22.55 -4.65 4.58
N ASP A 279 22.52 -5.91 5.02
CA ASP A 279 23.74 -6.75 5.18
C ASP A 279 23.96 -7.70 3.99
N SER A 280 23.07 -7.67 2.99
CA SER A 280 23.15 -8.56 1.82
C SER A 280 24.22 -8.11 0.83
N ASN A 281 24.94 -9.08 0.26
CA ASN A 281 25.92 -8.85 -0.79
C ASN A 281 25.30 -8.70 -2.19
N GLY A 282 26.12 -8.36 -3.19
CA GLY A 282 25.64 -8.13 -4.56
C GLY A 282 24.97 -9.36 -5.20
N GLN A 283 25.38 -10.59 -4.86
CA GLN A 283 24.75 -11.80 -5.38
C GLN A 283 23.34 -12.00 -4.82
N GLN A 284 23.14 -11.73 -3.54
CA GLN A 284 21.82 -11.81 -2.88
C GLN A 284 20.87 -10.72 -3.38
N LYS A 285 21.40 -9.55 -3.74
CA LYS A 285 20.65 -8.41 -4.32
C LYS A 285 20.40 -8.56 -5.82
N ALA A 286 21.06 -9.50 -6.51
CA ALA A 286 20.94 -9.65 -7.96
C ALA A 286 19.53 -10.05 -8.38
N TYR A 287 18.90 -9.20 -9.18
CA TYR A 287 17.53 -9.39 -9.66
C TYR A 287 17.39 -9.31 -11.19
N ALA A 288 18.41 -8.91 -11.91
CA ALA A 288 18.33 -8.65 -13.37
C ALA A 288 17.83 -9.85 -14.17
N ALA A 289 18.16 -11.08 -13.73
CA ALA A 289 17.68 -12.31 -14.35
C ALA A 289 16.17 -12.55 -14.18
N LEU A 290 15.51 -11.84 -13.27
CA LEU A 290 14.07 -11.94 -13.00
C LEU A 290 13.23 -11.03 -13.92
N LEU A 291 13.81 -9.93 -14.42
CA LEU A 291 13.09 -8.93 -15.21
C LEU A 291 12.42 -9.48 -16.48
N PRO A 292 13.00 -10.47 -17.21
CA PRO A 292 12.35 -11.06 -18.36
C PRO A 292 10.97 -11.68 -18.08
N ASP A 293 10.70 -12.07 -16.83
CA ASP A 293 9.42 -12.65 -16.41
C ASP A 293 8.31 -11.58 -16.27
N PHE A 294 8.68 -10.30 -16.20
CA PHE A 294 7.77 -9.16 -15.96
C PHE A 294 7.65 -8.23 -17.18
N LYS A 295 7.60 -8.79 -18.38
CA LYS A 295 7.50 -8.04 -19.64
C LYS A 295 6.12 -7.45 -19.93
N GLN A 296 5.10 -7.86 -19.19
CA GLN A 296 3.73 -7.39 -19.35
C GLN A 296 3.21 -6.79 -18.05
N TYR A 297 2.58 -5.62 -18.16
CA TYR A 297 1.85 -5.02 -17.05
C TYR A 297 0.46 -5.64 -17.00
N ASN A 298 0.21 -6.47 -15.99
CA ASN A 298 -1.06 -7.14 -15.77
C ASN A 298 -1.86 -6.38 -14.71
N THR A 299 -3.05 -5.91 -15.11
CA THR A 299 -4.09 -5.46 -14.18
C THR A 299 -4.98 -6.63 -13.79
N GLY A 300 -5.77 -6.49 -12.72
CA GLY A 300 -6.76 -7.51 -12.33
C GLY A 300 -6.34 -8.42 -11.19
N ARG A 301 -5.13 -8.27 -10.64
CA ARG A 301 -4.66 -9.07 -9.51
C ARG A 301 -4.84 -8.37 -8.18
N CYS A 302 -5.47 -9.04 -7.20
CA CYS A 302 -5.62 -8.50 -5.86
C CYS A 302 -4.28 -8.47 -5.12
N VAL A 303 -3.95 -7.32 -4.51
CA VAL A 303 -2.78 -7.11 -3.65
C VAL A 303 -3.17 -6.87 -2.19
N HIS A 304 -4.39 -7.22 -1.82
CA HIS A 304 -4.97 -7.17 -0.46
C HIS A 304 -4.89 -5.80 0.22
N CYS A 305 -4.93 -4.74 -0.57
CA CYS A 305 -4.72 -3.36 -0.09
C CYS A 305 -5.96 -2.71 0.54
N ASN A 306 -7.11 -3.38 0.52
CA ASN A 306 -8.39 -2.95 1.10
C ASN A 306 -8.99 -1.62 0.59
N HIS A 307 -8.49 -1.07 -0.53
CA HIS A 307 -9.09 0.13 -1.16
C HIS A 307 -10.53 -0.09 -1.65
N CYS A 308 -10.93 -1.35 -1.81
CA CYS A 308 -12.30 -1.75 -2.17
C CYS A 308 -13.31 -1.61 -1.02
N LEU A 309 -12.87 -1.40 0.23
CA LEU A 309 -13.72 -1.22 1.39
C LEU A 309 -14.30 0.21 1.48
N PRO A 310 -15.39 0.45 2.27
CA PRO A 310 -16.14 -0.56 3.02
C PRO A 310 -17.05 -1.41 2.12
N CYS A 311 -17.27 -2.66 2.52
CA CYS A 311 -18.21 -3.55 1.86
C CYS A 311 -19.60 -3.43 2.51
N PRO A 312 -20.71 -3.24 1.74
CA PRO A 312 -22.06 -3.20 2.32
C PRO A 312 -22.47 -4.45 3.09
N SER A 313 -21.90 -5.60 2.73
CA SER A 313 -22.08 -6.87 3.45
C SER A 313 -21.03 -7.12 4.53
N ASN A 314 -20.25 -6.12 4.90
CA ASN A 314 -19.23 -6.20 5.96
C ASN A 314 -18.10 -7.22 5.71
N ILE A 315 -17.88 -7.61 4.45
CA ILE A 315 -16.81 -8.53 4.06
C ILE A 315 -15.47 -7.81 4.11
N ASP A 316 -14.48 -8.37 4.82
CA ASP A 316 -13.08 -8.00 4.60
C ASP A 316 -12.62 -8.65 3.28
N ILE A 317 -12.73 -7.87 2.20
CA ILE A 317 -12.46 -8.35 0.84
C ILE A 317 -10.99 -8.74 0.68
N GLY A 318 -10.08 -7.95 1.23
CA GLY A 318 -8.65 -8.24 1.13
C GLY A 318 -8.28 -9.52 1.83
N GLU A 319 -8.75 -9.73 3.05
CA GLU A 319 -8.48 -10.95 3.81
C GLU A 319 -9.17 -12.18 3.18
N THR A 320 -10.42 -12.03 2.74
CA THR A 320 -11.16 -13.10 2.04
C THR A 320 -10.39 -13.60 0.81
N LEU A 321 -9.89 -12.68 -0.03
CA LEU A 321 -9.14 -13.03 -1.23
C LEU A 321 -7.73 -13.52 -0.92
N ARG A 322 -7.12 -13.08 0.18
CA ARG A 322 -5.84 -13.61 0.64
C ARG A 322 -5.96 -15.09 1.02
N LEU A 323 -6.98 -15.44 1.80
CA LEU A 323 -7.26 -16.82 2.20
C LEU A 323 -7.61 -17.69 1.00
N PHE A 324 -8.38 -17.17 0.04
CA PHE A 324 -8.67 -17.84 -1.22
C PHE A 324 -7.39 -18.19 -1.99
N GLN A 325 -6.48 -17.22 -2.14
CA GLN A 325 -5.21 -17.43 -2.84
C GLN A 325 -4.30 -18.43 -2.12
N LEU A 326 -4.30 -18.44 -0.79
CA LEU A 326 -3.56 -19.45 0.00
C LEU A 326 -4.13 -20.85 -0.20
N ALA A 327 -5.46 -20.98 -0.17
CA ALA A 327 -6.12 -22.27 -0.35
C ALA A 327 -5.95 -22.83 -1.78
N GLN A 328 -5.95 -21.97 -2.82
CA GLN A 328 -5.69 -22.40 -4.20
C GLN A 328 -4.29 -23.01 -4.39
N GLN A 329 -3.33 -22.59 -3.59
CA GLN A 329 -1.94 -23.03 -3.71
C GLN A 329 -1.59 -24.20 -2.80
N GLU A 330 -2.57 -24.75 -2.08
CA GLU A 330 -2.36 -25.81 -1.06
C GLU A 330 -1.28 -25.44 0.00
N LEU A 331 -0.99 -24.13 0.15
CA LEU A 331 0.10 -23.63 1.00
C LEU A 331 -0.27 -23.54 2.47
N ASP A 332 -1.57 -23.61 2.80
CA ASP A 332 -2.04 -23.45 4.17
C ASP A 332 -3.25 -24.35 4.45
N THR A 333 -3.03 -25.39 5.24
CA THR A 333 -4.10 -26.29 5.69
C THR A 333 -5.12 -25.59 6.58
N ASP A 334 -4.76 -24.44 7.17
CA ASP A 334 -5.60 -23.66 8.07
C ASP A 334 -6.39 -22.55 7.35
N ALA A 335 -6.11 -22.28 6.06
CA ALA A 335 -6.80 -21.23 5.29
C ALA A 335 -8.32 -21.42 5.26
N ARG A 336 -8.79 -22.68 5.19
CA ARG A 336 -10.23 -22.99 5.25
C ARG A 336 -10.82 -22.64 6.61
N ALA A 337 -10.15 -23.03 7.68
CA ALA A 337 -10.60 -22.74 9.04
C ALA A 337 -10.63 -21.24 9.30
N ALA A 338 -9.60 -20.51 8.88
CA ALA A 338 -9.52 -19.06 8.96
C ALA A 338 -10.63 -18.39 8.14
N TYR A 339 -10.89 -18.85 6.92
CA TYR A 339 -11.98 -18.31 6.08
C TYR A 339 -13.36 -18.51 6.74
N LEU A 340 -13.63 -19.68 7.29
CA LEU A 340 -14.90 -19.98 7.96
C LEU A 340 -15.07 -19.21 9.27
N ALA A 341 -13.99 -18.76 9.89
CA ALA A 341 -13.99 -17.92 11.08
C ALA A 341 -14.22 -16.42 10.80
N LEU A 342 -14.20 -15.98 9.53
CA LEU A 342 -14.47 -14.60 9.17
C LEU A 342 -15.91 -14.23 9.58
N PRO A 343 -16.12 -13.03 10.17
CA PRO A 343 -17.45 -12.53 10.54
C PRO A 343 -18.42 -12.43 9.36
N ALA A 344 -17.89 -12.11 8.17
CA ALA A 344 -18.57 -12.15 6.90
C ALA A 344 -17.56 -12.57 5.83
N ASN A 345 -18.00 -13.38 4.86
CA ASN A 345 -17.12 -13.98 3.85
C ASN A 345 -17.75 -13.94 2.44
N ALA A 346 -17.15 -14.61 1.48
CA ALA A 346 -17.60 -14.57 0.08
C ALA A 346 -19.07 -15.02 -0.12
N SER A 347 -19.64 -15.80 0.82
CA SER A 347 -21.06 -16.22 0.74
C SER A 347 -22.04 -15.08 1.00
N ASP A 348 -21.59 -14.03 1.70
CA ASP A 348 -22.40 -12.84 2.02
C ASP A 348 -22.34 -11.79 0.89
N CYS A 349 -21.61 -12.05 -0.19
CA CYS A 349 -21.47 -11.11 -1.30
C CYS A 349 -22.79 -10.94 -2.08
N ILE A 350 -23.29 -9.71 -2.12
CA ILE A 350 -24.50 -9.31 -2.85
C ILE A 350 -24.23 -8.82 -4.27
N GLU A 351 -23.01 -8.96 -4.77
CA GLU A 351 -22.61 -8.63 -6.14
C GLU A 351 -22.91 -7.16 -6.55
N CYS A 352 -22.84 -6.21 -5.63
CA CYS A 352 -23.21 -4.80 -5.87
C CYS A 352 -22.20 -4.02 -6.74
N GLY A 353 -20.99 -4.51 -6.97
CA GLY A 353 -19.99 -3.89 -7.85
C GLY A 353 -19.15 -2.77 -7.23
N ILE A 354 -19.52 -2.20 -6.08
CA ILE A 354 -18.85 -1.05 -5.46
C ILE A 354 -17.36 -1.28 -5.24
N CYS A 355 -16.97 -2.50 -4.86
CA CYS A 355 -15.58 -2.89 -4.67
C CYS A 355 -14.76 -2.85 -5.98
N MET A 356 -15.39 -3.13 -7.13
CA MET A 356 -14.74 -3.07 -8.44
C MET A 356 -14.51 -1.64 -8.90
N GLU A 357 -15.46 -0.73 -8.63
CA GLU A 357 -15.33 0.70 -8.93
C GLU A 357 -14.18 1.35 -8.13
N ARG A 358 -13.96 0.89 -6.90
CA ARG A 358 -12.91 1.40 -6.01
C ARG A 358 -11.55 0.76 -6.20
N CYS A 359 -11.46 -0.36 -6.94
CA CYS A 359 -10.22 -1.12 -7.05
C CYS A 359 -9.23 -0.43 -8.00
N PRO A 360 -8.06 0.07 -7.53
CA PRO A 360 -7.07 0.71 -8.40
C PRO A 360 -6.34 -0.28 -9.33
N PHE A 361 -6.53 -1.59 -9.09
CA PHE A 361 -5.89 -2.66 -9.86
C PHE A 361 -6.83 -3.36 -10.84
N GLY A 362 -8.07 -2.89 -10.99
CA GLY A 362 -9.05 -3.45 -11.93
C GLY A 362 -9.43 -4.90 -11.65
N VAL A 363 -9.42 -5.32 -10.38
CA VAL A 363 -9.75 -6.70 -9.98
C VAL A 363 -11.23 -6.97 -10.19
N ASN A 364 -11.58 -8.08 -10.86
CA ASN A 364 -12.95 -8.58 -10.91
C ASN A 364 -13.30 -9.28 -9.58
N VAL A 365 -13.56 -8.46 -8.55
CA VAL A 365 -13.80 -8.94 -7.18
C VAL A 365 -15.03 -9.85 -7.12
N ILE A 366 -16.08 -9.55 -7.87
CA ILE A 366 -17.31 -10.37 -7.88
C ILE A 366 -17.01 -11.79 -8.34
N GLU A 367 -16.27 -11.96 -9.44
CA GLU A 367 -15.93 -13.30 -9.92
C GLU A 367 -15.01 -14.03 -8.93
N GLN A 368 -14.02 -13.34 -8.38
CA GLN A 368 -13.17 -13.94 -7.33
C GLN A 368 -13.97 -14.35 -6.09
N MET A 369 -14.99 -13.59 -5.67
CA MET A 369 -15.90 -13.99 -4.58
C MET A 369 -16.69 -15.25 -4.94
N LYS A 370 -17.16 -15.38 -6.20
CA LYS A 370 -17.84 -16.61 -6.65
C LYS A 370 -16.93 -17.82 -6.62
N GLU A 371 -15.71 -17.66 -7.09
CA GLU A 371 -14.71 -18.73 -7.06
C GLU A 371 -14.33 -19.11 -5.62
N THR A 372 -14.13 -18.11 -4.75
CA THR A 372 -13.85 -18.31 -3.33
C THR A 372 -14.96 -19.12 -2.67
N ARG A 373 -16.22 -18.74 -2.91
CA ARG A 373 -17.37 -19.48 -2.39
C ARG A 373 -17.39 -20.93 -2.89
N ARG A 374 -17.10 -21.18 -4.18
CA ARG A 374 -17.02 -22.53 -4.72
C ARG A 374 -15.92 -23.36 -4.07
N LEU A 375 -14.73 -22.79 -3.89
CA LEU A 375 -13.58 -23.48 -3.30
C LEU A 375 -13.84 -23.87 -1.83
N PHE A 376 -14.41 -22.99 -1.04
CA PHE A 376 -14.63 -23.22 0.37
C PHE A 376 -15.97 -23.89 0.70
N ALA A 377 -16.93 -23.98 -0.24
CA ALA A 377 -18.17 -24.74 -0.07
C ALA A 377 -17.98 -26.27 -0.27
N ALA A 378 -16.91 -26.67 -0.97
CA ALA A 378 -16.51 -28.07 -1.14
C ALA A 378 -15.73 -28.56 0.09
#